data_e138dc706b8d20574f6ab8c2135aa874
#
_entry.id   e138dc706b8d20574f6ab8c2135aa874
#
_cell.length_a   1.000
_cell.length_b   1.000
_cell.length_c   1.000
_cell.angle_alpha   90.00
_cell.angle_beta   90.00
_cell.angle_gamma   90.00
#
_symmetry.space_group_name_H-M   'P 1'
#
loop_
_entity.id
_entity.type
_entity.pdbx_description
1 polymer ?
#
loop_
_entity_poly.entity_id
_entity_poly.type
_entity_poly.pdbx_seq_one_letter_code
_entity_poly.pdbx_strand_id
1 'polypeptide(L)'
;MTKKKQTEIAKDLLHKAQLTREDKRWLYRLFENHPEWTKKKGVGIKDIVRRKTMWGNSCFYLIRKDNSETDISYKVCIIGKPTKLAEVKKACRYAITSEVMKVANAVRYGVDTCPVTGDILTKGNTHIDHYNLTFAELFKKWVKQ
;
A
#
# COMPACT_ATOMS: atom_id res chain seq x y z
N MET A 1 -13.01 9.57 16.69
CA MET A 1 -12.00 10.13 15.75
C MET A 1 -12.27 9.56 14.36
N THR A 2 -12.23 10.39 13.30
CA THR A 2 -12.51 9.97 11.92
C THR A 2 -11.38 9.11 11.35
N LYS A 3 -11.69 8.22 10.40
CA LYS A 3 -10.68 7.37 9.71
C LYS A 3 -9.59 8.21 9.03
N LYS A 4 -9.95 9.37 8.47
CA LYS A 4 -8.99 10.31 7.85
C LYS A 4 -7.98 10.79 8.88
N LYS A 5 -8.43 11.29 10.02
CA LYS A 5 -7.55 11.78 11.11
C LYS A 5 -6.68 10.66 11.68
N GLN A 6 -7.20 9.45 11.83
CA GLN A 6 -6.40 8.28 12.24
C GLN A 6 -5.28 7.98 11.25
N THR A 7 -5.58 8.07 9.95
CA THR A 7 -4.58 7.83 8.89
C THR A 7 -3.48 8.87 8.90
N GLU A 8 -3.82 10.14 9.07
CA GLU A 8 -2.86 11.25 9.19
C GLU A 8 -1.92 11.04 10.37
N ILE A 9 -2.47 10.82 11.57
CA ILE A 9 -1.67 10.55 12.78
C ILE A 9 -0.76 9.33 12.59
N ALA A 10 -1.29 8.21 12.09
CA ALA A 10 -0.49 7.01 11.89
C ALA A 10 0.65 7.24 10.88
N LYS A 11 0.40 8.04 9.83
CA LYS A 11 1.40 8.41 8.84
C LYS A 11 2.49 9.29 9.46
N ASP A 12 2.12 10.28 10.26
CA ASP A 12 3.08 11.15 10.95
C ASP A 12 3.94 10.34 11.93
N LEU A 13 3.33 9.45 12.70
CA LEU A 13 4.06 8.55 13.60
C LEU A 13 5.00 7.60 12.84
N LEU A 14 4.66 7.21 11.62
CA LEU A 14 5.52 6.37 10.78
C LEU A 14 6.80 7.09 10.36
N HIS A 15 6.77 8.42 10.26
CA HIS A 15 7.90 9.25 9.84
C HIS A 15 8.56 10.03 11.00
N LYS A 16 8.00 9.98 12.21
CA LYS A 16 8.52 10.65 13.40
C LYS A 16 9.92 10.11 13.76
N ALA A 17 10.85 10.96 14.21
CA ALA A 17 12.21 10.54 14.55
C ALA A 17 12.23 9.41 15.60
N GLN A 18 11.45 9.53 16.67
CA GLN A 18 11.33 8.51 17.73
C GLN A 18 9.89 8.41 18.22
N LEU A 19 9.41 7.20 18.47
CA LEU A 19 8.09 6.96 19.07
C LEU A 19 8.16 7.11 20.57
N THR A 20 7.32 7.99 21.11
CA THR A 20 7.15 8.14 22.57
C THR A 20 6.31 7.00 23.14
N ARG A 21 6.25 6.89 24.48
CA ARG A 21 5.38 5.92 25.16
C ARG A 21 3.90 6.15 24.84
N GLU A 22 3.49 7.40 24.69
CA GLU A 22 2.11 7.77 24.32
C GLU A 22 1.80 7.39 22.88
N ASP A 23 2.73 7.64 21.94
CA ASP A 23 2.61 7.20 20.54
C ASP A 23 2.38 5.69 20.45
N LYS A 24 3.20 4.91 21.17
CA LYS A 24 3.09 3.44 21.20
C LYS A 24 1.78 2.99 21.82
N ARG A 25 1.27 3.68 22.85
CA ARG A 25 -0.04 3.38 23.46
C ARG A 25 -1.18 3.65 22.49
N TRP A 26 -1.11 4.75 21.73
CA TRP A 26 -2.09 5.07 20.69
C TRP A 26 -2.06 4.06 19.55
N LEU A 27 -0.86 3.73 19.05
CA LEU A 27 -0.67 2.70 18.02
C LEU A 27 -1.18 1.34 18.47
N TYR A 28 -0.94 0.94 19.72
CA TYR A 28 -1.44 -0.32 20.27
C TYR A 28 -2.97 -0.40 20.18
N ARG A 29 -3.68 0.64 20.62
CA ARG A 29 -5.15 0.71 20.54
C ARG A 29 -5.64 0.68 19.09
N LEU A 30 -4.92 1.32 18.18
CA LEU A 30 -5.24 1.27 16.76
C LEU A 30 -5.07 -0.16 16.21
N PHE A 31 -4.00 -0.83 16.58
CA PHE A 31 -3.66 -2.15 16.08
C PHE A 31 -4.59 -3.26 16.59
N GLU A 32 -5.26 -3.06 17.73
CA GLU A 32 -6.31 -3.96 18.23
C GLU A 32 -7.47 -4.12 17.23
N ASN A 33 -7.67 -3.16 16.32
CA ASN A 33 -8.67 -3.25 15.25
C ASN A 33 -8.20 -4.11 14.05
N HIS A 34 -6.98 -4.67 14.07
CA HIS A 34 -6.51 -5.51 12.98
C HIS A 34 -7.34 -6.81 12.92
N PRO A 35 -7.88 -7.20 11.73
CA PRO A 35 -8.70 -8.42 11.60
C PRO A 35 -8.04 -9.70 12.09
N GLU A 36 -6.70 -9.74 12.06
CA GLU A 36 -5.89 -10.87 12.55
C GLU A 36 -5.13 -10.50 13.84
N TRP A 37 -5.71 -9.63 14.67
CA TRP A 37 -5.02 -9.14 15.86
C TRP A 37 -4.52 -10.24 16.78
N THR A 38 -5.33 -11.24 17.07
CA THR A 38 -4.94 -12.37 17.92
C THR A 38 -3.68 -13.06 17.40
N LYS A 39 -3.61 -13.30 16.10
CA LYS A 39 -2.44 -13.90 15.45
C LYS A 39 -1.22 -12.97 15.48
N LYS A 40 -1.43 -11.68 15.22
CA LYS A 40 -0.38 -10.65 15.23
C LYS A 40 0.17 -10.42 16.64
N LYS A 41 -0.70 -10.38 17.64
CA LYS A 41 -0.35 -10.21 19.05
C LYS A 41 0.44 -11.42 19.60
N GLY A 42 0.02 -12.65 19.25
CA GLY A 42 0.65 -13.87 19.75
C GLY A 42 0.72 -13.91 21.27
N VAL A 43 1.89 -14.20 21.82
CA VAL A 43 2.16 -14.27 23.28
C VAL A 43 2.15 -12.91 23.99
N GLY A 44 1.80 -11.85 23.29
CA GLY A 44 1.74 -10.48 23.81
C GLY A 44 2.83 -9.58 23.22
N ILE A 45 2.54 -8.28 23.21
CA ILE A 45 3.43 -7.28 22.62
C ILE A 45 4.38 -6.74 23.69
N LYS A 46 5.67 -6.75 23.37
CA LYS A 46 6.75 -6.16 24.13
C LYS A 46 7.02 -4.72 23.70
N ASP A 47 7.06 -4.50 22.37
CA ASP A 47 7.33 -3.17 21.83
C ASP A 47 6.73 -2.99 20.43
N ILE A 48 6.62 -1.72 20.00
CA ILE A 48 6.24 -1.29 18.65
C ILE A 48 7.39 -0.47 18.09
N VAL A 49 7.89 -0.92 16.95
CA VAL A 49 9.02 -0.26 16.27
C VAL A 49 8.67 0.03 14.81
N ARG A 50 9.51 0.79 14.13
CA ARG A 50 9.42 1.07 12.70
C ARG A 50 10.64 0.51 12.02
N ARG A 51 10.43 -0.06 10.85
CA ARG A 51 11.53 -0.54 10.00
C ARG A 51 11.26 -0.20 8.55
N LYS A 52 12.30 -0.07 7.77
CA LYS A 52 12.19 -0.01 6.31
C LYS A 52 11.97 -1.43 5.78
N THR A 53 11.05 -1.56 4.84
CA THR A 53 10.88 -2.79 4.07
C THR A 53 11.99 -2.91 3.03
N MET A 54 12.14 -4.09 2.42
CA MET A 54 13.06 -4.31 1.30
C MET A 54 12.79 -3.38 0.10
N TRP A 55 11.59 -2.80 0.03
CA TRP A 55 11.17 -1.84 -0.99
C TRP A 55 11.42 -0.38 -0.60
N GLY A 56 12.13 -0.13 0.51
CA GLY A 56 12.45 1.21 1.01
C GLY A 56 11.31 1.93 1.75
N ASN A 57 10.11 1.36 1.80
CA ASN A 57 8.97 1.94 2.52
C ASN A 57 9.09 1.68 4.02
N SER A 58 8.62 2.64 4.83
CA SER A 58 8.52 2.44 6.28
C SER A 58 7.29 1.63 6.66
N CYS A 59 7.42 0.74 7.64
CA CYS A 59 6.36 -0.09 8.18
C CYS A 59 6.47 -0.20 9.70
N PHE A 60 5.34 -0.39 10.39
CA PHE A 60 5.33 -0.73 11.81
C PHE A 60 5.55 -2.23 12.00
N TYR A 61 6.31 -2.56 13.03
CA TYR A 61 6.55 -3.92 13.49
C TYR A 61 6.18 -4.07 14.95
N LEU A 62 5.58 -5.19 15.28
CA LEU A 62 5.29 -5.62 16.63
C LEU A 62 6.41 -6.55 17.10
N ILE A 63 7.08 -6.21 18.17
CA ILE A 63 8.01 -7.09 18.86
C ILE A 63 7.22 -7.79 19.96
N ARG A 64 7.15 -9.12 19.91
CA ARG A 64 6.43 -9.91 20.91
C ARG A 64 7.30 -10.20 22.12
N LYS A 65 6.68 -10.71 23.20
CA LYS A 65 7.39 -11.06 24.45
C LYS A 65 8.42 -12.18 24.25
N ASP A 66 8.22 -13.07 23.27
CA ASP A 66 9.16 -14.11 22.85
C ASP A 66 10.26 -13.62 21.91
N ASN A 67 10.36 -12.29 21.71
CA ASN A 67 11.23 -11.59 20.77
C ASN A 67 10.97 -11.91 19.28
N SER A 68 9.91 -12.63 18.95
CA SER A 68 9.48 -12.77 17.56
C SER A 68 8.89 -11.43 17.07
N GLU A 69 9.00 -11.19 15.75
CA GLU A 69 8.54 -9.95 15.14
C GLU A 69 7.49 -10.23 14.06
N THR A 70 6.60 -9.29 13.87
CA THR A 70 5.65 -9.29 12.75
C THR A 70 5.35 -7.86 12.31
N ASP A 71 5.23 -7.65 11.01
CA ASP A 71 4.74 -6.39 10.46
C ASP A 71 3.28 -6.16 10.82
N ILE A 72 2.85 -4.90 10.83
CA ILE A 72 1.43 -4.56 10.98
C ILE A 72 1.08 -3.33 10.14
N SER A 73 -0.02 -3.44 9.38
CA SER A 73 -0.51 -2.35 8.54
C SER A 73 -1.54 -1.51 9.28
N TYR A 74 -1.20 -0.27 9.61
CA TYR A 74 -2.15 0.69 10.17
C TYR A 74 -3.35 0.95 9.24
N LYS A 75 -3.16 0.86 7.92
CA LYS A 75 -4.25 1.01 6.94
C LYS A 75 -5.29 -0.09 7.09
N VAL A 76 -4.84 -1.35 7.28
CA VAL A 76 -5.74 -2.48 7.53
C VAL A 76 -6.48 -2.32 8.86
N CYS A 77 -5.83 -1.77 9.89
CA CYS A 77 -6.45 -1.49 11.17
C CYS A 77 -7.55 -0.41 11.09
N ILE A 78 -7.39 0.58 10.20
CA ILE A 78 -8.34 1.69 10.04
C ILE A 78 -9.49 1.33 9.07
N ILE A 79 -9.18 0.66 7.97
CA ILE A 79 -10.10 0.43 6.85
C ILE A 79 -10.76 -0.95 6.95
N GLY A 80 -10.06 -1.93 7.52
CA GLY A 80 -10.43 -3.35 7.53
C GLY A 80 -9.76 -4.15 6.41
N LYS A 81 -10.10 -5.42 6.31
CA LYS A 81 -9.63 -6.29 5.21
C LYS A 81 -10.17 -5.79 3.87
N PRO A 82 -9.37 -5.85 2.80
CA PRO A 82 -9.87 -5.62 1.46
C PRO A 82 -11.04 -6.59 1.14
N THR A 83 -11.98 -6.14 0.35
CA THR A 83 -13.02 -7.05 -0.18
C THR A 83 -12.39 -8.05 -1.13
N LYS A 84 -13.01 -9.22 -1.30
CA LYS A 84 -12.57 -10.22 -2.30
C LYS A 84 -12.44 -9.60 -3.69
N LEU A 85 -13.38 -8.73 -4.07
CA LEU A 85 -13.33 -8.01 -5.34
C LEU A 85 -12.10 -7.10 -5.46
N ALA A 86 -11.72 -6.40 -4.38
CA ALA A 86 -10.51 -5.57 -4.37
C ALA A 86 -9.23 -6.42 -4.47
N GLU A 87 -9.21 -7.60 -3.85
CA GLU A 87 -8.10 -8.55 -3.96
C GLU A 87 -7.96 -9.09 -5.38
N VAL A 88 -9.07 -9.51 -6.00
CA VAL A 88 -9.09 -9.95 -7.41
C VAL A 88 -8.62 -8.83 -8.34
N LYS A 89 -9.12 -7.61 -8.15
CA LYS A 89 -8.67 -6.43 -8.92
C LYS A 89 -7.17 -6.19 -8.79
N LYS A 90 -6.61 -6.36 -7.59
CA LYS A 90 -5.17 -6.26 -7.34
C LYS A 90 -4.40 -7.38 -8.06
N ALA A 91 -4.89 -8.62 -7.99
CA ALA A 91 -4.29 -9.75 -8.68
C ALA A 91 -4.27 -9.57 -10.20
N CYS A 92 -5.36 -9.09 -10.79
CA CYS A 92 -5.41 -8.76 -12.22
C CYS A 92 -4.38 -7.71 -12.62
N ARG A 93 -4.22 -6.65 -11.82
CA ARG A 93 -3.16 -5.65 -12.07
C ARG A 93 -1.77 -6.25 -11.98
N TYR A 94 -1.54 -7.12 -11.02
CA TYR A 94 -0.25 -7.79 -10.87
C TYR A 94 0.05 -8.69 -12.08
N ALA A 95 -0.94 -9.43 -12.56
CA ALA A 95 -0.79 -10.33 -13.70
C ALA A 95 -0.35 -9.61 -14.99
N ILE A 96 -0.80 -8.36 -15.21
CA ILE A 96 -0.42 -7.57 -16.39
C ILE A 96 0.83 -6.70 -16.18
N THR A 97 1.44 -6.71 -14.98
CA THR A 97 2.57 -5.83 -14.68
C THR A 97 3.75 -6.05 -15.61
N SER A 98 4.05 -7.30 -15.97
CA SER A 98 5.14 -7.62 -16.89
C SER A 98 4.94 -7.00 -18.27
N GLU A 99 3.72 -7.03 -18.79
CA GLU A 99 3.41 -6.44 -20.11
C GLU A 99 3.48 -4.92 -20.07
N VAL A 100 2.91 -4.32 -19.01
CA VAL A 100 3.01 -2.86 -18.80
C VAL A 100 4.48 -2.42 -18.69
N MET A 101 5.32 -3.19 -17.98
CA MET A 101 6.74 -2.88 -17.84
C MET A 101 7.51 -3.05 -19.15
N LYS A 102 7.16 -3.99 -20.01
CA LYS A 102 7.75 -4.11 -21.35
C LYS A 102 7.52 -2.83 -22.16
N VAL A 103 6.28 -2.34 -22.17
CA VAL A 103 5.92 -1.08 -22.86
C VAL A 103 6.66 0.10 -22.23
N ALA A 104 6.68 0.19 -20.90
CA ALA A 104 7.38 1.26 -20.17
C ALA A 104 8.86 1.32 -20.51
N ASN A 105 9.52 0.17 -20.57
CA ASN A 105 10.94 0.08 -20.85
C ASN A 105 11.29 0.33 -22.33
N ALA A 106 10.31 0.20 -23.24
CA ALA A 106 10.50 0.51 -24.65
C ALA A 106 10.42 2.01 -24.94
N VAL A 107 9.86 2.84 -24.05
CA VAL A 107 9.73 4.28 -24.25
C VAL A 107 11.11 4.97 -24.18
N ARG A 108 11.43 5.72 -25.23
CA ARG A 108 12.62 6.58 -25.28
C ARG A 108 12.25 8.01 -24.91
N TYR A 109 12.45 8.34 -23.63
CA TYR A 109 12.14 9.66 -23.11
C TYR A 109 12.93 10.77 -23.84
N GLY A 110 12.25 11.86 -24.18
CA GLY A 110 12.83 12.96 -24.95
C GLY A 110 12.86 12.72 -26.46
N VAL A 111 12.46 11.55 -26.95
CA VAL A 111 12.46 11.17 -28.39
C VAL A 111 11.07 10.75 -28.83
N ASP A 112 10.45 9.81 -28.13
CA ASP A 112 9.14 9.29 -28.50
C ASP A 112 8.03 10.29 -28.11
N THR A 113 6.95 10.32 -28.89
CA THR A 113 5.79 11.19 -28.67
C THR A 113 4.57 10.38 -28.23
N CYS A 114 3.69 11.02 -27.48
CA CYS A 114 2.41 10.43 -27.12
C CYS A 114 1.54 10.23 -28.37
N PRO A 115 1.05 9.01 -28.66
CA PRO A 115 0.23 8.77 -29.85
C PRO A 115 -1.15 9.46 -29.79
N VAL A 116 -1.56 9.93 -28.61
CA VAL A 116 -2.85 10.61 -28.41
C VAL A 116 -2.73 12.13 -28.47
N THR A 117 -1.71 12.69 -27.77
CA THR A 117 -1.56 14.15 -27.66
C THR A 117 -0.46 14.74 -28.55
N GLY A 118 0.46 13.90 -29.05
CA GLY A 118 1.63 14.33 -29.83
C GLY A 118 2.78 14.91 -28.97
N ASP A 119 2.59 15.02 -27.65
CA ASP A 119 3.62 15.58 -26.76
C ASP A 119 4.84 14.65 -26.64
N ILE A 120 6.01 15.23 -26.51
CA ILE A 120 7.25 14.48 -26.22
C ILE A 120 7.13 13.80 -24.84
N LEU A 121 7.39 12.50 -24.80
CA LEU A 121 7.31 11.71 -23.57
C LEU A 121 8.51 11.99 -22.67
N THR A 122 8.21 12.29 -21.40
CA THR A 122 9.20 12.48 -20.34
C THR A 122 8.84 11.60 -19.14
N LYS A 123 9.78 11.38 -18.22
CA LYS A 123 9.51 10.60 -16.99
C LYS A 123 8.39 11.22 -16.12
N GLY A 124 8.12 12.51 -16.26
CA GLY A 124 7.12 13.22 -15.46
C GLY A 124 5.72 13.25 -16.06
N ASN A 125 5.58 13.11 -17.39
CA ASN A 125 4.29 13.19 -18.08
C ASN A 125 3.83 11.88 -18.73
N THR A 126 4.61 10.79 -18.59
CA THR A 126 4.28 9.51 -19.23
C THR A 126 3.49 8.62 -18.31
N HIS A 127 2.30 8.21 -18.74
CA HIS A 127 1.51 7.16 -18.15
C HIS A 127 1.24 6.07 -19.18
N ILE A 128 1.38 4.81 -18.79
CA ILE A 128 0.98 3.68 -19.61
C ILE A 128 -0.41 3.28 -19.18
N ASP A 129 -1.38 3.49 -20.02
CA ASP A 129 -2.78 3.16 -19.77
C ASP A 129 -3.35 2.30 -20.93
N HIS A 130 -4.53 1.74 -20.69
CA HIS A 130 -5.24 0.98 -21.69
C HIS A 130 -5.87 1.95 -22.70
N TYR A 131 -5.67 1.67 -23.99
CA TYR A 131 -6.29 2.46 -25.04
C TYR A 131 -7.83 2.32 -24.99
N ASN A 132 -8.54 3.44 -25.05
CA ASN A 132 -10.00 3.61 -25.04
C ASN A 132 -10.74 3.22 -23.74
N LEU A 133 -10.21 2.38 -22.86
CA LEU A 133 -10.85 1.99 -21.62
C LEU A 133 -9.82 1.91 -20.50
N THR A 134 -10.12 2.53 -19.37
CA THR A 134 -9.26 2.38 -18.18
C THR A 134 -9.33 0.95 -17.65
N PHE A 135 -8.28 0.53 -16.93
CA PHE A 135 -8.30 -0.77 -16.24
C PHE A 135 -9.53 -0.93 -15.33
N ALA A 136 -10.02 0.15 -14.71
CA ALA A 136 -11.20 0.09 -13.85
C ALA A 136 -12.48 -0.21 -14.62
N GLU A 137 -12.63 0.30 -15.83
CA GLU A 137 -13.77 0.06 -16.71
C GLU A 137 -13.73 -1.35 -17.31
N LEU A 138 -12.56 -1.80 -17.76
CA LEU A 138 -12.35 -3.18 -18.21
C LEU A 138 -12.69 -4.18 -17.10
N PHE A 139 -12.19 -3.95 -15.90
CA PHE A 139 -12.47 -4.81 -14.76
C PHE A 139 -13.97 -4.83 -14.40
N LYS A 140 -14.66 -3.68 -14.44
CA LYS A 140 -16.11 -3.61 -14.20
C LYS A 140 -16.90 -4.37 -15.27
N LYS A 141 -16.51 -4.31 -16.54
CA LYS A 141 -17.15 -5.08 -17.62
C LYS A 141 -16.96 -6.57 -17.41
N TRP A 142 -15.75 -6.99 -17.08
CA TRP A 142 -15.44 -8.40 -16.84
C TRP A 142 -16.22 -9.00 -15.65
N VAL A 143 -16.36 -8.27 -14.53
CA VAL A 143 -17.09 -8.74 -13.33
C VAL A 143 -18.60 -8.84 -13.56
N LYS A 144 -19.16 -8.16 -14.59
CA LYS A 144 -20.59 -8.21 -14.93
C LYS A 144 -20.97 -9.38 -15.84
N GLN A 145 -20.00 -10.11 -16.39
CA GLN A 145 -20.19 -11.33 -17.17
C GLN A 145 -20.33 -12.55 -16.25
#